data_d462a7b5ddcd53c1ee939a4cdfa3d2ba
#
_entry.id   d462a7b5ddcd53c1ee939a4cdfa3d2ba
#
_cell.length_a   1.000
_cell.length_b   1.000
_cell.length_c   1.000
_cell.angle_alpha   90.00
_cell.angle_beta   90.00
_cell.angle_gamma   90.00
#
_symmetry.space_group_name_H-M   'P 1'
#
loop_
_entity.id
_entity.type
_entity.pdbx_description
1 polymer ?
#
loop_
_entity_poly.entity_id
_entity_poly.type
_entity_poly.pdbx_seq_one_letter_code
_entity_poly.pdbx_strand_id
1 'polypeptide(L)'
;MLPVPSLGSLIDQPRLLRTIAVAGGTVIAAQWALTDLLHIPGGGLGVVAIGGGLWWLSRPAKPPVFKAPSTVEGWLKRCDAVLDQFAALEDQADAAASRAERQLALDAVVQRSEPLSVGVVASEGVGLPETSVLQQSLAGLHPLSLCVGQPLPSVSDDWVWPTALQEQDALLFVLPLPLRASDLLRLQQVPERQPAWLVVNQGECNDAWPQAQKALLAQLPERWHQHLLVWDGQLDQLRTALLPTRQWLEQPSQGKELTRQRLLENLHRQWQTELESLRRDRFRGVLLRSQWLVAGAVLASPLPSTDLLAVAAGNGLMLKEMGEIWGCRWSPEVLQVAARHLAGAALAQGVLEWSGQALLGLAKLDGSAWLVAGVMQALSAAYLTRVVGASMADWMALNAGVAEPDLELLKQQAPLLVAKAAEQERLNWQGFAQQAGQWVQEQAAAKPA
;
A
#
# COMPACT_ATOMS: atom_id res chain seq x y z
N MET A 1 -27.96 -3.32 -2.89
CA MET A 1 -28.44 -1.94 -3.11
C MET A 1 -28.74 -1.33 -1.76
N LEU A 2 -27.92 -0.41 -1.29
CA LEU A 2 -28.18 0.35 -0.07
C LEU A 2 -29.05 1.54 -0.43
N PRO A 3 -30.15 1.82 0.30
CA PRO A 3 -31.02 2.95 0.01
C PRO A 3 -30.29 4.28 0.23
N VAL A 4 -30.41 5.19 -0.71
CA VAL A 4 -29.91 6.57 -0.58
C VAL A 4 -30.80 7.28 0.46
N PRO A 5 -30.24 7.87 1.54
CA PRO A 5 -31.07 8.56 2.54
C PRO A 5 -31.71 9.80 1.92
N SER A 6 -33.03 9.95 2.11
CA SER A 6 -33.75 11.15 1.70
C SER A 6 -33.32 12.37 2.54
N LEU A 7 -33.21 13.53 1.93
CA LEU A 7 -32.81 14.79 2.56
C LEU A 7 -33.65 15.17 3.82
N GLY A 8 -34.90 14.68 3.90
CA GLY A 8 -35.81 14.95 5.02
C GLY A 8 -35.34 14.38 6.37
N SER A 9 -34.55 13.28 6.38
CA SER A 9 -34.10 12.64 7.63
C SER A 9 -32.84 13.28 8.24
N LEU A 10 -32.19 14.20 7.54
CA LEU A 10 -30.97 14.87 7.99
C LEU A 10 -31.20 16.24 8.65
N ILE A 11 -32.40 16.85 8.45
CA ILE A 11 -32.73 18.20 8.93
C ILE A 11 -33.11 18.21 10.42
N ASP A 12 -33.47 17.07 11.00
CA ASP A 12 -33.98 16.98 12.38
C ASP A 12 -32.91 16.92 13.50
N GLN A 13 -31.63 17.14 13.18
CA GLN A 13 -30.57 17.14 14.20
C GLN A 13 -30.01 18.54 14.46
N PRO A 14 -30.42 19.24 15.53
CA PRO A 14 -30.00 20.61 15.84
C PRO A 14 -28.49 20.75 16.13
N ARG A 15 -27.79 19.66 16.42
CA ARG A 15 -26.31 19.66 16.62
C ARG A 15 -25.55 19.75 15.30
N LEU A 16 -26.09 19.21 14.21
CA LEU A 16 -25.51 19.24 12.86
C LEU A 16 -25.51 20.66 12.28
N LEU A 17 -26.60 21.41 12.48
CA LEU A 17 -26.73 22.79 12.03
C LEU A 17 -25.73 23.76 12.73
N ARG A 18 -25.39 23.53 14.00
CA ARG A 18 -24.38 24.31 14.71
C ARG A 18 -22.96 24.05 14.17
N THR A 19 -22.63 22.83 13.86
CA THR A 19 -21.31 22.46 13.29
C THR A 19 -21.14 23.00 11.88
N ILE A 20 -22.20 23.00 11.08
CA ILE A 20 -22.23 23.56 9.72
C ILE A 20 -22.04 25.09 9.77
N ALA A 21 -22.66 25.80 10.72
CA ALA A 21 -22.55 27.25 10.85
C ALA A 21 -21.14 27.70 11.26
N VAL A 22 -20.44 26.96 12.11
CA VAL A 22 -19.06 27.30 12.53
C VAL A 22 -18.05 26.99 11.42
N ALA A 23 -18.17 25.87 10.70
CA ALA A 23 -17.31 25.54 9.55
C ALA A 23 -17.51 26.52 8.38
N GLY A 24 -18.72 27.02 8.19
CA GLY A 24 -19.04 27.97 7.11
C GLY A 24 -18.40 29.33 7.28
N GLY A 25 -18.29 29.85 8.51
CA GLY A 25 -17.72 31.19 8.78
C GLY A 25 -16.22 31.26 8.40
N THR A 26 -15.47 30.17 8.56
CA THR A 26 -14.03 30.13 8.27
C THR A 26 -13.73 30.05 6.76
N VAL A 27 -14.62 29.46 5.97
CA VAL A 27 -14.44 29.34 4.49
C VAL A 27 -14.70 30.70 3.80
N ILE A 28 -15.67 31.47 4.26
CA ILE A 28 -15.96 32.81 3.73
C ILE A 28 -14.78 33.77 3.94
N ALA A 29 -14.12 33.72 5.11
CA ALA A 29 -12.94 34.52 5.39
C ALA A 29 -11.73 34.13 4.49
N ALA A 30 -11.58 32.85 4.17
CA ALA A 30 -10.51 32.37 3.29
C ALA A 30 -10.74 32.77 1.82
N GLN A 31 -11.99 32.83 1.36
CA GLN A 31 -12.32 33.25 -0.01
C GLN A 31 -12.08 34.76 -0.22
N TRP A 32 -12.37 35.59 0.80
CA TRP A 32 -12.04 37.01 0.77
C TRP A 32 -10.53 37.26 0.65
N ALA A 33 -9.73 36.53 1.39
CA ALA A 33 -8.28 36.62 1.31
C ALA A 33 -7.72 36.16 -0.05
N LEU A 34 -8.33 35.16 -0.71
CA LEU A 34 -7.92 34.68 -2.04
C LEU A 34 -8.30 35.62 -3.17
N THR A 35 -9.47 36.29 -3.11
CA THR A 35 -9.88 37.27 -4.11
C THR A 35 -9.06 38.56 -4.04
N ASP A 36 -8.62 38.97 -2.86
CA ASP A 36 -7.75 40.14 -2.70
C ASP A 36 -6.31 39.85 -3.17
N LEU A 37 -5.83 38.60 -3.06
CA LEU A 37 -4.48 38.20 -3.50
C LEU A 37 -4.33 38.09 -5.03
N LEU A 38 -5.43 37.90 -5.77
CA LEU A 38 -5.45 37.75 -7.23
C LEU A 38 -5.61 39.08 -7.98
N HIS A 39 -5.82 40.19 -7.28
CA HIS A 39 -6.05 41.52 -7.88
C HIS A 39 -4.87 42.48 -7.76
N ILE A 40 -3.63 42.02 -7.62
CA ILE A 40 -2.44 42.87 -7.63
C ILE A 40 -1.98 43.07 -9.08
N PRO A 41 -2.10 44.26 -9.66
CA PRO A 41 -1.52 44.55 -10.98
C PRO A 41 -0.02 44.82 -10.84
N GLY A 42 0.79 43.86 -11.20
CA GLY A 42 2.26 43.96 -11.14
C GLY A 42 2.96 42.70 -11.63
N GLY A 43 2.97 42.50 -12.97
CA GLY A 43 3.39 41.28 -13.67
C GLY A 43 4.88 40.93 -13.64
N GLY A 44 5.67 41.30 -12.63
CA GLY A 44 7.10 40.99 -12.60
C GLY A 44 7.52 40.03 -11.45
N LEU A 45 6.83 40.08 -10.32
CA LEU A 45 7.18 39.27 -9.15
C LEU A 45 6.57 37.86 -9.14
N GLY A 46 5.48 37.64 -9.87
CA GLY A 46 4.82 36.33 -9.97
C GLY A 46 5.69 35.25 -10.62
N VAL A 47 6.48 35.60 -11.63
CA VAL A 47 7.33 34.65 -12.35
C VAL A 47 8.52 34.18 -11.48
N VAL A 48 9.05 35.06 -10.65
CA VAL A 48 10.16 34.72 -9.72
C VAL A 48 9.63 33.87 -8.55
N ALA A 49 8.44 34.14 -8.06
CA ALA A 49 7.78 33.33 -7.02
C ALA A 49 7.41 31.92 -7.53
N ILE A 50 6.95 31.81 -8.77
CA ILE A 50 6.62 30.51 -9.41
C ILE A 50 7.90 29.73 -9.72
N GLY A 51 8.95 30.34 -10.23
CA GLY A 51 10.23 29.70 -10.56
C GLY A 51 11.00 29.26 -9.29
N GLY A 52 11.04 30.10 -8.29
CA GLY A 52 11.65 29.79 -6.98
C GLY A 52 10.88 28.73 -6.20
N GLY A 53 9.54 28.79 -6.27
CA GLY A 53 8.66 27.79 -5.68
C GLY A 53 8.80 26.41 -6.32
N LEU A 54 8.88 26.33 -7.65
CA LEU A 54 9.08 25.07 -8.40
C LEU A 54 10.46 24.46 -8.11
N TRP A 55 11.51 25.24 -7.95
CA TRP A 55 12.83 24.73 -7.60
C TRP A 55 12.89 24.23 -6.15
N TRP A 56 12.19 24.89 -5.21
CA TRP A 56 12.08 24.45 -3.83
C TRP A 56 11.19 23.20 -3.66
N LEU A 57 10.15 23.07 -4.47
CA LEU A 57 9.24 21.92 -4.56
C LEU A 57 9.91 20.65 -5.16
N SER A 58 11.02 20.82 -5.88
CA SER A 58 11.74 19.68 -6.49
C SER A 58 12.70 18.96 -5.54
N ARG A 59 12.84 19.39 -4.28
CA ARG A 59 13.63 18.65 -3.29
C ARG A 59 12.87 17.39 -2.84
N PRO A 60 13.39 16.18 -3.09
CA PRO A 60 12.74 14.96 -2.63
C PRO A 60 12.71 14.97 -1.09
N ALA A 61 11.53 15.12 -0.52
CA ALA A 61 11.33 14.90 0.91
C ALA A 61 11.64 13.43 1.21
N LYS A 62 12.49 13.19 2.20
CA LYS A 62 12.80 11.82 2.62
C LYS A 62 11.51 11.19 3.15
N PRO A 63 11.04 10.08 2.56
CA PRO A 63 9.86 9.39 3.07
C PRO A 63 10.11 8.99 4.53
N PRO A 64 9.06 8.94 5.38
CA PRO A 64 9.20 8.49 6.76
C PRO A 64 9.79 7.07 6.74
N VAL A 65 10.98 6.93 7.34
CA VAL A 65 11.67 5.63 7.35
C VAL A 65 10.96 4.74 8.36
N PHE A 66 10.31 3.70 7.85
CA PHE A 66 9.75 2.65 8.68
C PHE A 66 10.88 1.92 9.43
N LYS A 67 10.92 2.04 10.76
CA LYS A 67 11.85 1.29 11.59
C LYS A 67 11.21 -0.07 11.91
N ALA A 68 11.67 -1.11 11.23
CA ALA A 68 11.28 -2.48 11.53
C ALA A 68 11.73 -2.86 12.97
N PRO A 69 10.88 -3.54 13.76
CA PRO A 69 11.30 -4.09 15.04
C PRO A 69 12.49 -5.02 14.87
N SER A 70 13.40 -5.00 15.83
CA SER A 70 14.57 -5.89 15.87
C SER A 70 14.35 -7.15 16.71
N THR A 71 13.19 -7.28 17.37
CA THR A 71 12.87 -8.36 18.29
C THR A 71 11.54 -9.01 17.94
N VAL A 72 11.39 -10.29 18.32
CA VAL A 72 10.10 -11.03 18.20
C VAL A 72 8.99 -10.30 18.94
N GLU A 73 9.24 -9.85 20.18
CA GLU A 73 8.26 -9.12 20.98
C GLU A 73 7.77 -7.83 20.30
N GLY A 74 8.67 -7.11 19.65
CA GLY A 74 8.32 -5.90 18.89
C GLY A 74 7.41 -6.20 17.70
N TRP A 75 7.65 -7.33 17.01
CA TRP A 75 6.78 -7.76 15.92
C TRP A 75 5.43 -8.27 16.43
N LEU A 76 5.38 -9.01 17.55
CA LEU A 76 4.13 -9.44 18.18
C LEU A 76 3.23 -8.25 18.52
N LYS A 77 3.76 -7.23 19.20
CA LYS A 77 3.00 -6.01 19.49
C LYS A 77 2.42 -5.34 18.24
N ARG A 78 3.13 -5.41 17.11
CA ARG A 78 2.61 -4.88 15.83
C ARG A 78 1.53 -5.76 15.24
N CYS A 79 1.68 -7.08 15.30
CA CYS A 79 0.66 -8.02 14.85
C CYS A 79 -0.63 -7.85 15.68
N ASP A 80 -0.53 -7.76 17.00
CA ASP A 80 -1.66 -7.53 17.89
C ASP A 80 -2.38 -6.20 17.56
N ALA A 81 -1.63 -5.13 17.31
CA ALA A 81 -2.20 -3.84 16.92
C ALA A 81 -2.95 -3.91 15.58
N VAL A 82 -2.53 -4.77 14.65
CA VAL A 82 -3.26 -5.00 13.39
C VAL A 82 -4.52 -5.81 13.63
N LEU A 83 -4.48 -6.83 14.50
CA LEU A 83 -5.66 -7.60 14.88
C LEU A 83 -6.75 -6.73 15.52
N ASP A 84 -6.35 -5.78 16.35
CA ASP A 84 -7.31 -4.81 16.94
C ASP A 84 -7.94 -3.90 15.89
N GLN A 85 -7.19 -3.54 14.85
CA GLN A 85 -7.72 -2.74 13.73
C GLN A 85 -8.70 -3.56 12.87
N PHE A 86 -8.45 -4.84 12.63
CA PHE A 86 -9.42 -5.73 11.98
C PHE A 86 -10.71 -5.80 12.79
N ALA A 87 -10.61 -6.02 14.11
CA ALA A 87 -11.78 -6.10 14.98
C ALA A 87 -12.65 -4.83 14.99
N ALA A 88 -12.05 -3.66 14.73
CA ALA A 88 -12.77 -2.39 14.63
C ALA A 88 -13.47 -2.22 13.28
N LEU A 89 -13.04 -2.93 12.23
CA LEU A 89 -13.54 -2.74 10.86
C LEU A 89 -14.40 -3.91 10.37
N GLU A 90 -14.21 -5.12 10.86
CA GLU A 90 -14.99 -6.30 10.47
C GLU A 90 -16.39 -6.27 11.09
N ASP A 91 -17.36 -6.84 10.39
CA ASP A 91 -18.73 -7.00 10.92
C ASP A 91 -18.74 -8.08 12.01
N GLN A 92 -19.55 -7.92 13.05
CA GLN A 92 -19.54 -8.79 14.23
C GLN A 92 -19.74 -10.29 13.92
N ALA A 93 -20.45 -10.61 12.84
CA ALA A 93 -20.72 -12.00 12.46
C ALA A 93 -19.46 -12.76 12.01
N ASP A 94 -18.57 -12.09 11.28
CA ASP A 94 -17.37 -12.71 10.70
C ASP A 94 -16.09 -12.45 11.51
N ALA A 95 -16.09 -11.38 12.31
CA ALA A 95 -14.93 -10.91 13.06
C ALA A 95 -14.37 -11.97 14.03
N ALA A 96 -15.22 -12.74 14.70
CA ALA A 96 -14.78 -13.72 15.68
C ALA A 96 -14.05 -14.91 15.04
N ALA A 97 -14.55 -15.42 13.92
CA ALA A 97 -13.95 -16.53 13.18
C ALA A 97 -12.62 -16.10 12.54
N SER A 98 -12.62 -14.96 11.86
CA SER A 98 -11.42 -14.40 11.22
C SER A 98 -10.32 -14.06 12.25
N ARG A 99 -10.71 -13.52 13.42
CA ARG A 99 -9.77 -13.27 14.52
C ARG A 99 -9.16 -14.55 15.05
N ALA A 100 -9.95 -15.59 15.24
CA ALA A 100 -9.46 -16.89 15.71
C ALA A 100 -8.47 -17.52 14.73
N GLU A 101 -8.75 -17.46 13.43
CA GLU A 101 -7.85 -17.94 12.38
C GLU A 101 -6.51 -17.20 12.38
N ARG A 102 -6.56 -15.86 12.42
CA ARG A 102 -5.34 -15.03 12.49
C ARG A 102 -4.56 -15.30 13.78
N GLN A 103 -5.23 -15.50 14.91
CA GLN A 103 -4.57 -15.83 16.16
C GLN A 103 -3.87 -17.19 16.09
N LEU A 104 -4.50 -18.20 15.49
CA LEU A 104 -3.87 -19.51 15.26
C LEU A 104 -2.62 -19.39 14.39
N ALA A 105 -2.64 -18.56 13.34
CA ALA A 105 -1.47 -18.31 12.51
C ALA A 105 -0.33 -17.65 13.31
N LEU A 106 -0.66 -16.69 14.18
CA LEU A 106 0.31 -16.04 15.08
C LEU A 106 0.91 -17.04 16.06
N ASP A 107 0.06 -17.82 16.72
CA ASP A 107 0.46 -18.82 17.72
C ASP A 107 1.35 -19.91 17.09
N ALA A 108 1.07 -20.32 15.85
CA ALA A 108 1.88 -21.28 15.11
C ALA A 108 3.32 -20.79 14.91
N VAL A 109 3.51 -19.48 14.63
CA VAL A 109 4.85 -18.88 14.50
C VAL A 109 5.55 -18.80 15.85
N VAL A 110 4.83 -18.39 16.91
CA VAL A 110 5.40 -18.20 18.26
C VAL A 110 5.77 -19.53 18.89
N GLN A 111 4.90 -20.53 18.79
CA GLN A 111 5.06 -21.85 19.41
C GLN A 111 5.96 -22.80 18.61
N ARG A 112 6.51 -22.33 17.48
CA ARG A 112 7.39 -23.15 16.64
C ARG A 112 8.53 -23.74 17.47
N SER A 113 8.47 -25.04 17.74
CA SER A 113 9.44 -25.80 18.51
C SER A 113 10.16 -26.88 17.69
N GLU A 114 9.79 -27.03 16.43
CA GLU A 114 10.33 -28.03 15.51
C GLU A 114 11.86 -27.96 15.39
N PRO A 115 12.53 -29.06 14.98
CA PRO A 115 13.94 -29.03 14.63
C PRO A 115 14.25 -27.94 13.63
N LEU A 116 15.50 -27.43 13.63
CA LEU A 116 15.92 -26.52 12.57
C LEU A 116 15.69 -27.14 11.19
N SER A 117 15.14 -26.35 10.29
CA SER A 117 14.85 -26.77 8.93
C SER A 117 15.76 -26.07 7.93
N VAL A 118 16.35 -26.86 7.02
CA VAL A 118 17.18 -26.34 5.93
C VAL A 118 16.49 -26.61 4.61
N GLY A 119 16.18 -25.56 3.88
CA GLY A 119 15.71 -25.66 2.50
C GLY A 119 16.90 -25.87 1.56
N VAL A 120 16.84 -26.89 0.72
CA VAL A 120 17.84 -27.14 -0.31
C VAL A 120 17.18 -26.93 -1.66
N VAL A 121 17.73 -26.07 -2.46
CA VAL A 121 17.20 -25.78 -3.81
C VAL A 121 18.36 -25.65 -4.79
N ALA A 122 18.12 -26.03 -6.03
CA ALA A 122 19.08 -25.88 -7.13
C ALA A 122 18.50 -25.02 -8.25
N SER A 123 19.35 -24.40 -9.01
CA SER A 123 18.98 -23.85 -10.30
C SER A 123 18.66 -24.99 -11.27
N GLU A 124 17.79 -24.73 -12.25
CA GLU A 124 17.41 -25.69 -13.27
C GLU A 124 18.63 -26.30 -14.00
N GLY A 125 18.64 -27.61 -14.11
CA GLY A 125 19.72 -28.37 -14.75
C GLY A 125 20.92 -28.62 -13.84
N VAL A 126 20.87 -28.24 -12.57
CA VAL A 126 21.92 -28.57 -11.57
C VAL A 126 21.49 -29.78 -10.77
N GLY A 127 22.34 -30.78 -10.71
CA GLY A 127 22.12 -31.99 -9.89
C GLY A 127 22.31 -31.70 -8.41
N LEU A 128 21.38 -32.19 -7.59
CA LEU A 128 21.52 -32.19 -6.14
C LEU A 128 22.08 -33.54 -5.68
N PRO A 129 22.94 -33.57 -4.66
CA PRO A 129 23.24 -34.80 -3.94
C PRO A 129 21.97 -35.45 -3.37
N GLU A 130 21.98 -36.76 -3.20
CA GLU A 130 20.85 -37.44 -2.56
C GLU A 130 20.54 -36.86 -1.19
N THR A 131 19.25 -36.78 -0.85
CA THR A 131 18.78 -36.20 0.42
C THR A 131 19.41 -36.90 1.63
N SER A 132 19.62 -38.21 1.56
CA SER A 132 20.30 -38.99 2.58
C SER A 132 21.74 -38.54 2.83
N VAL A 133 22.48 -38.27 1.76
CA VAL A 133 23.87 -37.79 1.78
C VAL A 133 23.95 -36.37 2.34
N LEU A 134 23.04 -35.50 1.89
CA LEU A 134 22.92 -34.13 2.42
C LEU A 134 22.62 -34.14 3.93
N GLN A 135 21.68 -34.99 4.36
CA GLN A 135 21.30 -35.11 5.75
C GLN A 135 22.47 -35.59 6.61
N GLN A 136 23.22 -36.60 6.16
CA GLN A 136 24.42 -37.08 6.83
C GLN A 136 25.53 -36.03 6.89
N SER A 137 25.70 -35.28 5.77
CA SER A 137 26.73 -34.26 5.66
C SER A 137 26.45 -33.03 6.54
N LEU A 138 25.16 -32.71 6.76
CA LEU A 138 24.73 -31.63 7.66
C LEU A 138 24.51 -32.08 9.10
N ALA A 139 24.46 -33.37 9.37
CA ALA A 139 24.23 -33.89 10.74
C ALA A 139 25.23 -33.33 11.76
N GLY A 140 24.70 -32.82 12.85
CA GLY A 140 25.42 -32.24 13.97
C GLY A 140 24.84 -32.72 15.32
N LEU A 141 24.98 -31.91 16.37
CA LEU A 141 24.49 -32.23 17.71
C LEU A 141 22.97 -32.10 17.83
N HIS A 142 22.34 -31.36 16.98
CA HIS A 142 20.90 -31.09 17.04
C HIS A 142 20.15 -31.76 15.88
N PRO A 143 18.89 -32.18 16.10
CA PRO A 143 18.06 -32.74 15.05
C PRO A 143 17.80 -31.68 13.96
N LEU A 144 17.79 -32.13 12.69
CA LEU A 144 17.64 -31.32 11.51
C LEU A 144 16.55 -31.89 10.61
N SER A 145 15.73 -31.03 10.05
CA SER A 145 14.79 -31.34 8.98
C SER A 145 15.31 -30.78 7.65
N LEU A 146 15.26 -31.55 6.58
CA LEU A 146 15.59 -31.08 5.22
C LEU A 146 14.32 -30.96 4.39
N CYS A 147 14.18 -29.82 3.75
CA CYS A 147 13.15 -29.56 2.74
C CYS A 147 13.83 -29.37 1.39
N VAL A 148 13.76 -30.38 0.54
CA VAL A 148 14.32 -30.31 -0.82
C VAL A 148 13.27 -29.71 -1.75
N GLY A 149 13.54 -28.52 -2.24
CA GLY A 149 12.69 -27.82 -3.21
C GLY A 149 12.87 -28.36 -4.62
N GLN A 150 11.90 -28.09 -5.48
CA GLN A 150 12.05 -28.33 -6.91
C GLN A 150 13.09 -27.36 -7.50
N PRO A 151 13.81 -27.77 -8.57
CA PRO A 151 14.73 -26.88 -9.25
C PRO A 151 14.05 -25.60 -9.72
N LEU A 152 14.69 -24.46 -9.47
CA LEU A 152 14.14 -23.16 -9.83
C LEU A 152 14.22 -22.98 -11.36
N PRO A 153 13.10 -22.67 -12.03
CA PRO A 153 13.05 -22.55 -13.48
C PRO A 153 13.93 -21.39 -13.98
N SER A 154 14.58 -21.53 -15.12
CA SER A 154 15.47 -20.51 -15.68
C SER A 154 14.72 -19.31 -16.27
N VAL A 155 13.48 -19.53 -16.72
CA VAL A 155 12.63 -18.53 -17.37
C VAL A 155 11.27 -18.52 -16.70
N SER A 156 10.88 -17.36 -16.14
CA SER A 156 9.52 -17.07 -15.68
C SER A 156 9.41 -15.57 -15.43
N ASP A 157 8.46 -14.91 -16.09
CA ASP A 157 8.22 -13.47 -15.96
C ASP A 157 7.59 -13.11 -14.60
N ASP A 158 6.75 -14.01 -14.04
CA ASP A 158 6.00 -13.81 -12.79
C ASP A 158 6.51 -14.69 -11.64
N TRP A 159 7.81 -15.03 -11.63
CA TRP A 159 8.33 -15.91 -10.61
C TRP A 159 8.42 -15.21 -9.24
N VAL A 160 7.83 -15.85 -8.23
CA VAL A 160 7.85 -15.42 -6.83
C VAL A 160 8.61 -16.45 -6.01
N TRP A 161 9.40 -15.98 -5.03
CA TRP A 161 10.13 -16.87 -4.13
C TRP A 161 9.16 -17.79 -3.38
N PRO A 162 9.31 -19.13 -3.45
CA PRO A 162 8.37 -20.09 -2.88
C PRO A 162 8.21 -19.91 -1.37
N THR A 163 6.97 -19.86 -0.89
CA THR A 163 6.66 -19.70 0.54
C THR A 163 7.29 -20.81 1.38
N ALA A 164 7.27 -22.06 0.87
CA ALA A 164 7.89 -23.20 1.53
C ALA A 164 9.39 -23.00 1.81
N LEU A 165 10.11 -22.27 0.96
CA LEU A 165 11.52 -21.92 1.17
C LEU A 165 11.67 -20.73 2.13
N GLN A 166 10.70 -19.81 2.15
CA GLN A 166 10.71 -18.70 3.11
C GLN A 166 10.52 -19.18 4.56
N GLU A 167 9.81 -20.29 4.76
CA GLU A 167 9.55 -20.88 6.08
C GLU A 167 10.75 -21.63 6.66
N GLN A 168 11.76 -21.95 5.84
CA GLN A 168 12.94 -22.66 6.30
C GLN A 168 13.86 -21.78 7.14
N ASP A 169 14.53 -22.34 8.14
CA ASP A 169 15.44 -21.60 9.02
C ASP A 169 16.69 -21.16 8.28
N ALA A 170 17.16 -21.97 7.32
CA ALA A 170 18.30 -21.67 6.48
C ALA A 170 18.09 -22.22 5.06
N LEU A 171 18.88 -21.74 4.12
CA LEU A 171 18.85 -22.18 2.73
C LEU A 171 20.23 -22.63 2.26
N LEU A 172 20.26 -23.70 1.48
CA LEU A 172 21.36 -24.10 0.61
C LEU A 172 20.90 -23.94 -0.84
N PHE A 173 21.53 -23.04 -1.56
CA PHE A 173 21.22 -22.79 -2.95
C PHE A 173 22.36 -23.29 -3.83
N VAL A 174 22.14 -24.38 -4.57
CA VAL A 174 23.12 -24.97 -5.45
C VAL A 174 23.05 -24.29 -6.82
N LEU A 175 24.16 -23.71 -7.24
CA LEU A 175 24.27 -22.87 -8.43
C LEU A 175 25.08 -23.56 -9.54
N PRO A 176 24.74 -23.32 -10.82
CA PRO A 176 25.53 -23.78 -11.94
C PRO A 176 26.80 -22.95 -12.11
N LEU A 177 27.76 -23.48 -12.81
CA LEU A 177 28.89 -22.75 -13.34
C LEU A 177 28.91 -22.87 -14.87
N PRO A 178 28.99 -21.73 -15.61
CA PRO A 178 28.94 -20.35 -15.14
C PRO A 178 27.54 -19.92 -14.64
N LEU A 179 27.49 -18.84 -13.82
CA LEU A 179 26.24 -18.27 -13.36
C LEU A 179 25.40 -17.72 -14.52
N ARG A 180 24.10 -17.89 -14.42
CA ARG A 180 23.11 -17.32 -15.35
C ARG A 180 22.55 -16.02 -14.79
N ALA A 181 22.09 -15.12 -15.66
CA ALA A 181 21.40 -13.89 -15.23
C ALA A 181 20.16 -14.18 -14.36
N SER A 182 19.42 -15.26 -14.69
CA SER A 182 18.29 -15.74 -13.90
C SER A 182 18.67 -16.10 -12.46
N ASP A 183 19.84 -16.70 -12.24
CA ASP A 183 20.30 -17.07 -10.91
C ASP A 183 20.58 -15.84 -10.07
N LEU A 184 21.19 -14.80 -10.66
CA LEU A 184 21.43 -13.52 -9.99
C LEU A 184 20.14 -12.83 -9.59
N LEU A 185 19.12 -12.81 -10.46
CA LEU A 185 17.80 -12.25 -10.15
C LEU A 185 17.14 -12.98 -8.97
N ARG A 186 17.26 -14.30 -8.91
CA ARG A 186 16.73 -15.10 -7.81
C ARG A 186 17.46 -14.84 -6.50
N LEU A 187 18.79 -14.71 -6.55
CA LEU A 187 19.57 -14.37 -5.37
C LEU A 187 19.17 -13.02 -4.76
N GLN A 188 18.70 -12.07 -5.57
CA GLN A 188 18.18 -10.80 -5.08
C GLN A 188 16.85 -10.96 -4.31
N GLN A 189 16.07 -11.99 -4.61
CA GLN A 189 14.78 -12.25 -3.96
C GLN A 189 14.90 -13.05 -2.66
N VAL A 190 16.07 -13.63 -2.37
CA VAL A 190 16.32 -14.28 -1.06
C VAL A 190 16.18 -13.25 0.04
N PRO A 191 15.30 -13.48 1.06
CA PRO A 191 15.11 -12.53 2.15
C PRO A 191 16.44 -12.22 2.86
N GLU A 192 16.72 -10.92 3.09
CA GLU A 192 17.99 -10.48 3.68
C GLU A 192 18.27 -11.10 5.06
N ARG A 193 17.21 -11.38 5.82
CA ARG A 193 17.30 -11.96 7.16
C ARG A 193 17.27 -13.49 7.18
N GLN A 194 17.19 -14.13 6.01
CA GLN A 194 17.23 -15.58 5.92
C GLN A 194 18.67 -16.05 5.70
N PRO A 195 19.28 -16.78 6.66
CA PRO A 195 20.59 -17.36 6.46
C PRO A 195 20.59 -18.26 5.22
N ALA A 196 21.52 -18.03 4.33
CA ALA A 196 21.59 -18.80 3.09
C ALA A 196 23.06 -18.95 2.66
N TRP A 197 23.39 -20.11 2.11
CA TRP A 197 24.69 -20.39 1.52
C TRP A 197 24.53 -20.84 0.09
N LEU A 198 25.46 -20.39 -0.72
CA LEU A 198 25.56 -20.74 -2.14
C LEU A 198 26.55 -21.89 -2.28
N VAL A 199 26.12 -22.98 -2.87
CA VAL A 199 26.97 -24.15 -3.12
C VAL A 199 27.29 -24.22 -4.59
N VAL A 200 28.56 -24.30 -4.96
CA VAL A 200 29.02 -24.49 -6.32
C VAL A 200 29.88 -25.73 -6.43
N ASN A 201 29.71 -26.47 -7.53
CA ASN A 201 30.48 -27.68 -7.78
C ASN A 201 31.75 -27.33 -8.59
N GLN A 202 32.91 -27.35 -7.93
CA GLN A 202 34.20 -27.11 -8.55
C GLN A 202 34.56 -28.21 -9.57
N GLY A 203 34.11 -29.46 -9.33
CA GLY A 203 34.42 -30.60 -10.20
C GLY A 203 33.93 -30.42 -11.64
N GLU A 204 32.98 -29.52 -11.89
CA GLU A 204 32.51 -29.16 -13.22
C GLU A 204 33.55 -28.33 -14.03
N CYS A 205 34.49 -27.67 -13.37
CA CYS A 205 35.45 -26.73 -14.00
C CYS A 205 36.89 -27.24 -14.01
N ASN A 206 37.22 -28.32 -13.30
CA ASN A 206 38.56 -28.88 -13.21
C ASN A 206 39.71 -27.83 -13.14
N ASP A 207 40.66 -27.86 -14.09
CA ASP A 207 41.85 -26.97 -14.09
C ASP A 207 41.52 -25.49 -14.31
N ALA A 208 40.32 -25.16 -14.78
CA ALA A 208 39.86 -23.76 -14.96
C ALA A 208 39.26 -23.14 -13.71
N TRP A 209 39.25 -23.84 -12.54
CA TRP A 209 38.62 -23.34 -11.32
C TRP A 209 39.10 -21.96 -10.86
N PRO A 210 40.39 -21.60 -10.81
CA PRO A 210 40.81 -20.28 -10.35
C PRO A 210 40.24 -19.13 -11.17
N GLN A 211 40.07 -19.34 -12.48
CA GLN A 211 39.44 -18.36 -13.38
C GLN A 211 37.93 -18.31 -13.20
N ALA A 212 37.28 -19.48 -13.08
CA ALA A 212 35.86 -19.60 -12.82
C ALA A 212 35.48 -18.96 -11.48
N GLN A 213 36.25 -19.18 -10.42
CA GLN A 213 36.05 -18.57 -9.12
C GLN A 213 36.15 -17.04 -9.17
N LYS A 214 37.16 -16.50 -9.86
CA LYS A 214 37.30 -15.06 -10.03
C LYS A 214 36.13 -14.45 -10.79
N ALA A 215 35.67 -15.10 -11.85
CA ALA A 215 34.51 -14.67 -12.62
C ALA A 215 33.22 -14.73 -11.79
N LEU A 216 33.04 -15.80 -11.00
CA LEU A 216 31.91 -15.99 -10.10
C LEU A 216 31.84 -14.87 -9.06
N LEU A 217 32.96 -14.60 -8.34
CA LEU A 217 33.00 -13.53 -7.32
C LEU A 217 32.80 -12.15 -7.93
N ALA A 218 33.23 -11.89 -9.16
CA ALA A 218 32.99 -10.63 -9.84
C ALA A 218 31.50 -10.40 -10.21
N GLN A 219 30.73 -11.47 -10.37
CA GLN A 219 29.30 -11.41 -10.71
C GLN A 219 28.41 -11.39 -9.47
N LEU A 220 28.84 -12.02 -8.38
CA LEU A 220 28.05 -12.12 -7.15
C LEU A 220 28.09 -10.80 -6.37
N PRO A 221 26.93 -10.35 -5.83
CA PRO A 221 26.91 -9.27 -4.84
C PRO A 221 27.79 -9.59 -3.62
N GLU A 222 28.47 -8.58 -3.05
CA GLU A 222 29.44 -8.73 -1.94
C GLU A 222 28.87 -9.50 -0.74
N ARG A 223 27.56 -9.34 -0.47
CA ARG A 223 26.88 -10.07 0.63
C ARG A 223 27.03 -11.60 0.53
N TRP A 224 27.23 -12.13 -0.67
CA TRP A 224 27.31 -13.58 -0.90
C TRP A 224 28.73 -14.14 -0.85
N HIS A 225 29.76 -13.29 -0.90
CA HIS A 225 31.16 -13.75 -0.94
C HIS A 225 31.53 -14.63 0.27
N GLN A 226 31.05 -14.25 1.47
CA GLN A 226 31.31 -15.01 2.71
C GLN A 226 30.40 -16.25 2.86
N HIS A 227 29.35 -16.34 2.04
CA HIS A 227 28.38 -17.43 2.06
C HIS A 227 28.55 -18.40 0.90
N LEU A 228 29.64 -18.27 0.14
CA LEU A 228 29.97 -19.16 -0.97
C LEU A 228 30.69 -20.38 -0.46
N LEU A 229 30.11 -21.56 -0.69
CA LEU A 229 30.66 -22.88 -0.37
C LEU A 229 31.12 -23.56 -1.67
N VAL A 230 32.35 -24.01 -1.67
CA VAL A 230 32.94 -24.70 -2.81
C VAL A 230 32.99 -26.19 -2.51
N TRP A 231 32.41 -27.00 -3.37
CA TRP A 231 32.41 -28.44 -3.31
C TRP A 231 33.11 -29.01 -4.53
N ASP A 232 33.95 -30.03 -4.34
CA ASP A 232 34.73 -30.67 -5.41
C ASP A 232 33.96 -31.73 -6.22
N GLY A 233 32.69 -31.95 -5.86
CA GLY A 233 31.85 -32.98 -6.49
C GLY A 233 31.95 -34.36 -5.81
N GLN A 234 32.91 -34.57 -4.92
CA GLN A 234 33.08 -35.84 -4.21
C GLN A 234 32.18 -35.90 -2.95
N LEU A 235 31.45 -36.99 -2.76
CA LEU A 235 30.49 -37.11 -1.67
C LEU A 235 31.16 -37.12 -0.27
N ASP A 236 32.37 -37.63 -0.18
CA ASP A 236 33.17 -37.66 1.07
C ASP A 236 33.65 -36.25 1.47
N GLN A 237 33.83 -35.35 0.54
CA GLN A 237 34.23 -33.95 0.79
C GLN A 237 33.04 -33.00 1.06
N LEU A 238 31.81 -33.43 0.77
CA LEU A 238 30.61 -32.60 0.93
C LEU A 238 30.46 -32.12 2.38
N ARG A 239 30.74 -32.99 3.38
CA ARG A 239 30.71 -32.64 4.80
C ARG A 239 31.68 -31.50 5.14
N THR A 240 32.85 -31.47 4.52
CA THR A 240 33.84 -30.42 4.71
C THR A 240 33.40 -29.12 4.05
N ALA A 241 32.86 -29.18 2.83
CA ALA A 241 32.32 -28.03 2.13
C ALA A 241 31.18 -27.36 2.88
N LEU A 242 30.30 -28.14 3.55
CA LEU A 242 29.16 -27.65 4.30
C LEU A 242 29.51 -27.27 5.76
N LEU A 243 30.79 -27.24 6.16
CA LEU A 243 31.20 -26.91 7.54
C LEU A 243 30.64 -25.58 8.04
N PRO A 244 30.65 -24.45 7.28
CA PRO A 244 30.09 -23.18 7.77
C PRO A 244 28.58 -23.28 8.08
N THR A 245 27.82 -23.98 7.24
CA THR A 245 26.40 -24.23 7.49
C THR A 245 26.19 -25.05 8.75
N ARG A 246 26.98 -26.09 8.94
CA ARG A 246 26.90 -26.94 10.15
C ARG A 246 27.21 -26.16 11.42
N GLN A 247 28.25 -25.32 11.41
CA GLN A 247 28.58 -24.48 12.57
C GLN A 247 27.44 -23.54 12.94
N TRP A 248 26.74 -23.00 11.94
CA TRP A 248 25.55 -22.18 12.19
C TRP A 248 24.40 -23.03 12.80
N LEU A 249 24.18 -24.25 12.32
CA LEU A 249 23.16 -25.16 12.84
C LEU A 249 23.39 -25.59 14.28
N GLU A 250 24.59 -25.42 14.83
CA GLU A 250 24.91 -25.64 16.23
C GLU A 250 24.35 -24.57 17.17
N GLN A 251 23.78 -23.49 16.63
CA GLN A 251 23.12 -22.39 17.36
C GLN A 251 21.61 -22.35 17.13
N PRO A 252 20.84 -23.40 17.52
CA PRO A 252 19.44 -23.53 17.14
C PRO A 252 18.54 -22.42 17.71
N SER A 253 18.86 -21.87 18.87
CA SER A 253 18.10 -20.77 19.48
C SER A 253 18.14 -19.51 18.62
N GLN A 254 19.32 -19.15 18.11
CA GLN A 254 19.49 -17.99 17.24
C GLN A 254 18.79 -18.19 15.89
N GLY A 255 18.91 -19.37 15.30
CA GLY A 255 18.25 -19.72 14.05
C GLY A 255 16.74 -19.59 14.15
N LYS A 256 16.15 -20.18 15.19
CA LYS A 256 14.70 -20.09 15.46
C LYS A 256 14.22 -18.66 15.70
N GLU A 257 14.99 -17.86 16.42
CA GLU A 257 14.66 -16.46 16.69
C GLU A 257 14.61 -15.62 15.41
N LEU A 258 15.62 -15.76 14.56
CA LEU A 258 15.67 -15.07 13.25
C LEU A 258 14.49 -15.49 12.35
N THR A 259 14.14 -16.77 12.37
CA THR A 259 13.00 -17.26 11.59
C THR A 259 11.68 -16.74 12.12
N ARG A 260 11.47 -16.74 13.44
CA ARG A 260 10.27 -16.15 14.04
C ARG A 260 10.11 -14.68 13.67
N GLN A 261 11.18 -13.89 13.76
CA GLN A 261 11.14 -12.49 13.35
C GLN A 261 10.72 -12.33 11.88
N ARG A 262 11.30 -13.13 10.98
CA ARG A 262 11.01 -13.10 9.54
C ARG A 262 9.56 -13.51 9.25
N LEU A 263 9.09 -14.59 9.86
CA LEU A 263 7.73 -15.08 9.68
C LEU A 263 6.69 -14.08 10.23
N LEU A 264 6.94 -13.47 11.38
CA LEU A 264 6.09 -12.40 11.93
C LEU A 264 6.09 -11.16 11.05
N GLU A 265 7.24 -10.79 10.48
CA GLU A 265 7.32 -9.68 9.51
C GLU A 265 6.48 -9.97 8.26
N ASN A 266 6.55 -11.20 7.71
CA ASN A 266 5.77 -11.60 6.56
C ASN A 266 4.26 -11.62 6.88
N LEU A 267 3.88 -12.18 8.03
CA LEU A 267 2.51 -12.23 8.51
C LEU A 267 1.94 -10.81 8.71
N HIS A 268 2.70 -9.93 9.36
CA HIS A 268 2.33 -8.53 9.51
C HIS A 268 2.14 -7.83 8.16
N ARG A 269 3.03 -8.07 7.18
CA ARG A 269 2.93 -7.48 5.83
C ARG A 269 1.70 -7.98 5.10
N GLN A 270 1.41 -9.28 5.19
CA GLN A 270 0.21 -9.86 4.61
C GLN A 270 -1.05 -9.23 5.23
N TRP A 271 -1.13 -9.18 6.56
CA TRP A 271 -2.28 -8.60 7.25
C TRP A 271 -2.44 -7.10 6.98
N GLN A 272 -1.35 -6.34 6.81
CA GLN A 272 -1.45 -4.95 6.39
C GLN A 272 -2.09 -4.83 5.00
N THR A 273 -1.77 -5.74 4.08
CA THR A 273 -2.37 -5.75 2.75
C THR A 273 -3.87 -6.09 2.81
N GLU A 274 -4.25 -7.11 3.59
CA GLU A 274 -5.65 -7.49 3.81
C GLU A 274 -6.43 -6.36 4.50
N LEU A 275 -5.87 -5.75 5.53
CA LEU A 275 -6.46 -4.63 6.25
C LEU A 275 -6.68 -3.42 5.34
N GLU A 276 -5.71 -3.12 4.46
CA GLU A 276 -5.87 -2.03 3.50
C GLU A 276 -6.97 -2.33 2.49
N SER A 277 -7.11 -3.58 2.02
CA SER A 277 -8.24 -3.99 1.18
C SER A 277 -9.59 -3.77 1.89
N LEU A 278 -9.70 -4.19 3.15
CA LEU A 278 -10.91 -3.99 3.95
C LEU A 278 -11.23 -2.49 4.16
N ARG A 279 -10.20 -1.67 4.43
CA ARG A 279 -10.33 -0.21 4.54
C ARG A 279 -10.87 0.41 3.25
N ARG A 280 -10.33 -0.02 2.10
CA ARG A 280 -10.78 0.45 0.78
C ARG A 280 -12.22 0.04 0.49
N ASP A 281 -12.63 -1.15 0.88
CA ASP A 281 -14.01 -1.61 0.72
C ASP A 281 -14.99 -0.80 1.58
N ARG A 282 -14.65 -0.54 2.85
CA ARG A 282 -15.44 0.34 3.73
C ARG A 282 -15.49 1.78 3.20
N PHE A 283 -14.36 2.30 2.74
CA PHE A 283 -14.26 3.64 2.16
C PHE A 283 -15.15 3.83 0.93
N ARG A 284 -15.30 2.81 0.06
CA ARG A 284 -16.17 2.92 -1.12
C ARG A 284 -17.61 3.30 -0.74
N GLY A 285 -18.14 2.75 0.35
CA GLY A 285 -19.47 3.11 0.87
C GLY A 285 -19.54 4.56 1.36
N VAL A 286 -18.51 5.01 2.07
CA VAL A 286 -18.38 6.40 2.55
C VAL A 286 -18.30 7.37 1.38
N LEU A 287 -17.44 7.07 0.41
CA LEU A 287 -17.23 7.89 -0.79
C LEU A 287 -18.52 8.03 -1.61
N LEU A 288 -19.17 6.90 -1.88
CA LEU A 288 -20.42 6.88 -2.64
C LEU A 288 -21.50 7.73 -1.98
N ARG A 289 -21.68 7.61 -0.66
CA ARG A 289 -22.64 8.40 0.10
C ARG A 289 -22.27 9.88 0.09
N SER A 290 -20.99 10.21 0.33
CA SER A 290 -20.51 11.60 0.44
C SER A 290 -20.61 12.34 -0.89
N GLN A 291 -20.25 11.72 -2.01
CA GLN A 291 -20.33 12.37 -3.33
C GLN A 291 -21.76 12.78 -3.70
N TRP A 292 -22.76 11.91 -3.36
CA TRP A 292 -24.16 12.22 -3.68
C TRP A 292 -24.77 13.20 -2.68
N LEU A 293 -24.32 13.22 -1.43
CA LEU A 293 -24.68 14.29 -0.48
C LEU A 293 -24.19 15.64 -0.95
N VAL A 294 -22.95 15.73 -1.42
CA VAL A 294 -22.39 16.96 -2.00
C VAL A 294 -23.16 17.38 -3.25
N ALA A 295 -23.43 16.43 -4.17
CA ALA A 295 -24.21 16.73 -5.38
C ALA A 295 -25.61 17.26 -5.03
N GLY A 296 -26.32 16.63 -4.10
CA GLY A 296 -27.64 17.07 -3.66
C GLY A 296 -27.63 18.44 -3.01
N ALA A 297 -26.63 18.73 -2.19
CA ALA A 297 -26.45 20.02 -1.56
C ALA A 297 -26.16 21.14 -2.57
N VAL A 298 -25.31 20.90 -3.56
CA VAL A 298 -25.04 21.83 -4.67
C VAL A 298 -26.28 22.07 -5.52
N LEU A 299 -27.04 21.02 -5.85
CA LEU A 299 -28.28 21.13 -6.62
C LEU A 299 -29.36 21.92 -5.90
N ALA A 300 -29.47 21.76 -4.57
CA ALA A 300 -30.48 22.44 -3.74
C ALA A 300 -30.11 23.88 -3.40
N SER A 301 -28.89 24.31 -3.64
CA SER A 301 -28.40 25.64 -3.25
C SER A 301 -28.87 26.73 -4.22
N PRO A 302 -29.58 27.76 -3.75
CA PRO A 302 -30.05 28.83 -4.61
C PRO A 302 -28.97 29.89 -4.89
N LEU A 303 -27.81 29.85 -4.24
CA LEU A 303 -26.76 30.84 -4.33
C LEU A 303 -25.36 30.21 -4.46
N PRO A 304 -24.48 30.72 -5.34
CA PRO A 304 -23.14 30.16 -5.57
C PRO A 304 -22.25 30.08 -4.29
N SER A 305 -22.46 30.96 -3.31
CA SER A 305 -21.71 31.00 -2.07
C SER A 305 -22.07 29.90 -1.08
N THR A 306 -23.28 29.35 -1.14
CA THR A 306 -23.73 28.24 -0.26
C THR A 306 -23.25 26.89 -0.78
N ASP A 307 -22.92 26.76 -2.06
CA ASP A 307 -22.38 25.54 -2.67
C ASP A 307 -21.05 25.12 -2.03
N LEU A 308 -20.18 26.09 -1.75
CA LEU A 308 -18.89 25.85 -1.11
C LEU A 308 -19.03 25.34 0.35
N LEU A 309 -20.05 25.84 1.07
CA LEU A 309 -20.36 25.36 2.42
C LEU A 309 -20.89 23.93 2.43
N ALA A 310 -21.73 23.60 1.45
CA ALA A 310 -22.27 22.25 1.31
C ALA A 310 -21.17 21.23 0.94
N VAL A 311 -20.28 21.62 0.03
CA VAL A 311 -19.11 20.80 -0.33
C VAL A 311 -18.17 20.63 0.87
N ALA A 312 -17.91 21.70 1.63
CA ALA A 312 -17.04 21.64 2.81
C ALA A 312 -17.64 20.76 3.92
N ALA A 313 -18.97 20.85 4.16
CA ALA A 313 -19.64 20.05 5.17
C ALA A 313 -19.70 18.56 4.77
N GLY A 314 -20.03 18.24 3.53
CA GLY A 314 -20.02 16.87 3.02
C GLY A 314 -18.63 16.24 3.07
N ASN A 315 -17.61 16.99 2.71
CA ASN A 315 -16.23 16.53 2.81
C ASN A 315 -15.77 16.40 4.27
N GLY A 316 -16.22 17.26 5.19
CA GLY A 316 -15.88 17.18 6.63
C GLY A 316 -16.37 15.89 7.27
N LEU A 317 -17.60 15.45 6.98
CA LEU A 317 -18.14 14.18 7.44
C LEU A 317 -17.35 12.99 6.85
N MET A 318 -17.08 13.02 5.55
CA MET A 318 -16.27 12.01 4.87
C MET A 318 -14.89 11.89 5.52
N LEU A 319 -14.21 13.00 5.76
CA LEU A 319 -12.87 13.01 6.35
C LEU A 319 -12.86 12.41 7.77
N LYS A 320 -13.87 12.65 8.56
CA LYS A 320 -14.01 12.06 9.90
C LYS A 320 -14.16 10.55 9.81
N GLU A 321 -15.09 10.05 8.99
CA GLU A 321 -15.29 8.62 8.79
C GLU A 321 -14.02 7.93 8.20
N MET A 322 -13.33 8.60 7.30
CA MET A 322 -12.05 8.13 6.78
C MET A 322 -11.00 8.03 7.89
N GLY A 323 -10.90 9.04 8.77
CA GLY A 323 -10.00 9.01 9.92
C GLY A 323 -10.27 7.79 10.83
N GLU A 324 -11.52 7.44 11.04
CA GLU A 324 -11.94 6.26 11.81
C GLU A 324 -11.52 4.95 11.08
N ILE A 325 -11.72 4.86 9.75
CA ILE A 325 -11.37 3.68 8.93
C ILE A 325 -9.85 3.43 8.94
N TRP A 326 -9.02 4.46 8.79
CA TRP A 326 -7.54 4.31 8.80
C TRP A 326 -6.93 4.40 10.20
N GLY A 327 -7.75 4.64 11.25
CA GLY A 327 -7.26 4.81 12.61
C GLY A 327 -6.40 6.06 12.81
N CYS A 328 -6.56 7.06 11.92
CA CYS A 328 -5.87 8.33 11.97
C CYS A 328 -6.55 9.25 12.97
N ARG A 329 -6.06 9.28 14.23
CA ARG A 329 -6.62 10.11 15.30
C ARG A 329 -6.16 11.56 15.20
N TRP A 330 -6.19 12.12 14.01
CA TRP A 330 -5.80 13.51 13.75
C TRP A 330 -6.93 14.48 14.09
N SER A 331 -6.56 15.72 14.41
CA SER A 331 -7.56 16.73 14.67
C SER A 331 -8.34 17.10 13.39
N PRO A 332 -9.59 17.58 13.51
CA PRO A 332 -10.37 18.04 12.37
C PRO A 332 -9.65 19.13 11.55
N GLU A 333 -8.85 19.97 12.21
CA GLU A 333 -8.07 21.04 11.56
C GLU A 333 -7.01 20.44 10.63
N VAL A 334 -6.29 19.42 11.08
CA VAL A 334 -5.29 18.70 10.26
C VAL A 334 -5.95 18.07 9.03
N LEU A 335 -7.09 17.41 9.22
CA LEU A 335 -7.84 16.78 8.12
C LEU A 335 -8.33 17.82 7.10
N GLN A 336 -8.83 18.98 7.57
CA GLN A 336 -9.26 20.07 6.71
C GLN A 336 -8.12 20.69 5.91
N VAL A 337 -6.96 20.93 6.54
CA VAL A 337 -5.78 21.46 5.85
C VAL A 337 -5.31 20.48 4.78
N ALA A 338 -5.26 19.19 5.10
CA ALA A 338 -4.92 18.15 4.14
C ALA A 338 -5.89 18.14 2.94
N ALA A 339 -7.19 18.14 3.21
CA ALA A 339 -8.21 18.16 2.16
C ALA A 339 -8.11 19.43 1.28
N ARG A 340 -7.78 20.58 1.84
CA ARG A 340 -7.55 21.82 1.06
C ARG A 340 -6.37 21.72 0.13
N HIS A 341 -5.26 21.15 0.58
CA HIS A 341 -4.09 20.94 -0.29
C HIS A 341 -4.41 20.01 -1.46
N LEU A 342 -5.12 18.92 -1.20
CA LEU A 342 -5.54 17.97 -2.23
C LEU A 342 -6.58 18.59 -3.19
N ALA A 343 -7.59 19.30 -2.66
CA ALA A 343 -8.58 19.98 -3.48
C ALA A 343 -7.94 21.08 -4.35
N GLY A 344 -7.03 21.88 -3.78
CA GLY A 344 -6.27 22.88 -4.55
C GLY A 344 -5.46 22.27 -5.68
N ALA A 345 -4.80 21.13 -5.43
CA ALA A 345 -4.08 20.39 -6.45
C ALA A 345 -5.03 19.82 -7.52
N ALA A 346 -6.22 19.33 -7.15
CA ALA A 346 -7.20 18.82 -8.10
C ALA A 346 -7.75 19.92 -9.01
N LEU A 347 -8.01 21.11 -8.48
CA LEU A 347 -8.41 22.27 -9.25
C LEU A 347 -7.30 22.73 -10.20
N ALA A 348 -6.06 22.81 -9.72
CA ALA A 348 -4.91 23.18 -10.54
C ALA A 348 -4.62 22.19 -11.68
N GLN A 349 -5.02 20.93 -11.55
CA GLN A 349 -4.90 19.90 -12.59
C GLN A 349 -6.10 19.81 -13.53
N GLY A 350 -7.04 20.74 -13.43
CA GLY A 350 -8.20 20.79 -14.34
C GLY A 350 -9.19 19.65 -14.17
N VAL A 351 -9.33 19.09 -12.95
CA VAL A 351 -10.27 17.98 -12.68
C VAL A 351 -11.71 18.41 -12.93
N LEU A 352 -12.07 19.66 -12.58
CA LEU A 352 -13.40 20.21 -12.83
C LEU A 352 -13.66 20.45 -14.33
N GLU A 353 -12.71 21.00 -15.05
CA GLU A 353 -12.79 21.27 -16.49
C GLU A 353 -12.97 19.96 -17.27
N TRP A 354 -12.14 18.97 -16.92
CA TRP A 354 -12.24 17.66 -17.56
C TRP A 354 -13.60 16.99 -17.29
N SER A 355 -14.06 16.97 -16.03
CA SER A 355 -15.35 16.35 -15.67
C SER A 355 -16.51 17.06 -16.33
N GLY A 356 -16.51 18.39 -16.39
CA GLY A 356 -17.50 19.19 -17.08
C GLY A 356 -17.57 18.87 -18.59
N GLN A 357 -16.43 18.76 -19.27
CA GLN A 357 -16.37 18.39 -20.69
C GLN A 357 -16.87 16.95 -20.92
N ALA A 358 -16.49 16.01 -20.06
CA ALA A 358 -16.94 14.63 -20.15
C ALA A 358 -18.46 14.49 -19.94
N LEU A 359 -19.03 15.23 -18.98
CA LEU A 359 -20.47 15.29 -18.73
C LEU A 359 -21.24 15.93 -19.89
N LEU A 360 -20.69 17.00 -20.49
CA LEU A 360 -21.27 17.62 -21.69
C LEU A 360 -21.30 16.64 -22.89
N GLY A 361 -20.26 15.79 -22.99
CA GLY A 361 -20.24 14.70 -23.98
C GLY A 361 -21.41 13.73 -23.80
N LEU A 362 -21.70 13.30 -22.56
CA LEU A 362 -22.84 12.44 -22.23
C LEU A 362 -24.20 13.13 -22.48
N ALA A 363 -24.31 14.40 -22.10
CA ALA A 363 -25.55 15.17 -22.32
C ALA A 363 -25.93 15.27 -23.78
N LYS A 364 -24.97 15.31 -24.70
CA LYS A 364 -25.21 15.31 -26.16
C LYS A 364 -25.71 13.96 -26.68
N LEU A 365 -25.41 12.87 -26.00
CA LEU A 365 -25.80 11.52 -26.42
C LEU A 365 -27.20 11.16 -25.92
N ASP A 366 -27.56 11.53 -24.66
CA ASP A 366 -28.74 11.05 -23.96
C ASP A 366 -29.90 12.07 -23.83
N GLY A 367 -29.75 13.29 -24.38
CA GLY A 367 -30.84 14.30 -24.42
C GLY A 367 -30.89 15.27 -23.23
N SER A 368 -31.96 16.07 -23.16
CA SER A 368 -32.03 17.36 -22.48
C SER A 368 -32.02 17.40 -20.95
N ALA A 369 -32.22 16.27 -20.23
CA ALA A 369 -32.31 16.26 -18.76
C ALA A 369 -30.99 16.63 -18.05
N TRP A 370 -29.86 16.45 -18.70
CA TRP A 370 -28.52 16.73 -18.20
C TRP A 370 -28.06 18.19 -18.40
N LEU A 371 -28.74 18.91 -19.26
CA LEU A 371 -28.35 20.29 -19.70
C LEU A 371 -28.74 21.38 -18.70
N VAL A 372 -29.39 21.04 -17.59
CA VAL A 372 -29.67 22.01 -16.52
C VAL A 372 -28.37 22.39 -15.84
N ALA A 373 -27.98 23.66 -15.87
CA ALA A 373 -26.69 24.15 -15.36
C ALA A 373 -26.40 23.69 -13.92
N GLY A 374 -27.40 23.64 -13.04
CA GLY A 374 -27.26 23.16 -11.68
C GLY A 374 -26.92 21.67 -11.57
N VAL A 375 -27.45 20.82 -12.45
CA VAL A 375 -27.12 19.38 -12.48
C VAL A 375 -25.68 19.17 -12.88
N MET A 376 -25.18 19.86 -13.90
CA MET A 376 -23.79 19.77 -14.33
C MET A 376 -22.81 20.19 -13.21
N GLN A 377 -23.14 21.26 -12.50
CA GLN A 377 -22.35 21.75 -11.38
C GLN A 377 -22.35 20.73 -10.22
N ALA A 378 -23.52 20.17 -9.89
CA ALA A 378 -23.66 19.15 -8.85
C ALA A 378 -22.83 17.89 -9.17
N LEU A 379 -22.88 17.39 -10.40
CA LEU A 379 -22.13 16.22 -10.85
C LEU A 379 -20.62 16.47 -10.89
N SER A 380 -20.19 17.68 -11.30
CA SER A 380 -18.78 18.06 -11.27
C SER A 380 -18.25 18.14 -9.83
N ALA A 381 -19.06 18.65 -8.89
CA ALA A 381 -18.73 18.64 -7.46
C ALA A 381 -18.65 17.23 -6.89
N ALA A 382 -19.56 16.32 -7.27
CA ALA A 382 -19.49 14.91 -6.91
C ALA A 382 -18.22 14.25 -7.41
N TYR A 383 -17.84 14.49 -8.66
CA TYR A 383 -16.61 13.95 -9.25
C TYR A 383 -15.35 14.51 -8.56
N LEU A 384 -15.31 15.80 -8.27
CA LEU A 384 -14.23 16.40 -7.49
C LEU A 384 -14.10 15.77 -6.11
N THR A 385 -15.24 15.56 -5.41
CA THR A 385 -15.27 14.88 -4.10
C THR A 385 -14.68 13.47 -4.20
N ARG A 386 -14.95 12.76 -5.31
CA ARG A 386 -14.40 11.44 -5.57
C ARG A 386 -12.87 11.45 -5.70
N VAL A 387 -12.35 12.34 -6.52
CA VAL A 387 -10.89 12.46 -6.74
C VAL A 387 -10.18 12.89 -5.45
N VAL A 388 -10.71 13.89 -4.73
CA VAL A 388 -10.14 14.35 -3.46
C VAL A 388 -10.23 13.27 -2.40
N GLY A 389 -11.35 12.57 -2.29
CA GLY A 389 -11.53 11.45 -1.37
C GLY A 389 -10.56 10.31 -1.62
N ALA A 390 -10.39 9.90 -2.88
CA ALA A 390 -9.41 8.88 -3.27
C ALA A 390 -7.98 9.29 -2.96
N SER A 391 -7.61 10.55 -3.25
CA SER A 391 -6.28 11.09 -2.92
C SER A 391 -6.03 11.13 -1.41
N MET A 392 -7.06 11.48 -0.64
CA MET A 392 -7.00 11.51 0.83
C MET A 392 -6.85 10.11 1.40
N ALA A 393 -7.54 9.11 0.83
CA ALA A 393 -7.41 7.71 1.21
C ALA A 393 -5.98 7.19 0.98
N ASP A 394 -5.37 7.52 -0.16
CA ASP A 394 -3.97 7.17 -0.45
C ASP A 394 -3.02 7.83 0.56
N TRP A 395 -3.24 9.10 0.89
CA TRP A 395 -2.42 9.77 1.90
C TRP A 395 -2.60 9.20 3.31
N MET A 396 -3.82 8.91 3.74
CA MET A 396 -4.09 8.26 5.03
C MET A 396 -3.46 6.88 5.11
N ALA A 397 -3.50 6.08 4.04
CA ALA A 397 -2.87 4.77 3.98
C ALA A 397 -1.34 4.86 4.18
N LEU A 398 -0.69 5.88 3.57
CA LEU A 398 0.74 6.12 3.72
C LEU A 398 1.13 6.60 5.14
N ASN A 399 0.20 7.21 5.86
CA ASN A 399 0.43 7.79 7.18
C ASN A 399 -0.32 7.06 8.31
N ALA A 400 -0.85 5.87 8.05
CA ALA A 400 -1.53 5.07 9.06
C ALA A 400 -0.58 4.76 10.22
N GLY A 401 -1.00 5.08 11.46
CA GLY A 401 -0.18 4.91 12.66
C GLY A 401 0.79 6.06 12.98
N VAL A 402 0.80 7.13 12.17
CA VAL A 402 1.56 8.36 12.46
C VAL A 402 0.69 9.28 13.33
N ALA A 403 1.22 9.71 14.48
CA ALA A 403 0.49 10.56 15.43
C ALA A 403 0.26 11.98 14.88
N GLU A 404 1.29 12.55 14.26
CA GLU A 404 1.25 13.88 13.65
C GLU A 404 1.78 13.78 12.22
N PRO A 405 0.92 13.92 11.18
CA PRO A 405 1.35 13.85 9.81
C PRO A 405 2.04 15.15 9.38
N ASP A 406 3.00 15.03 8.48
CA ASP A 406 3.72 16.16 7.88
C ASP A 406 2.87 16.80 6.76
N LEU A 407 2.23 17.94 7.06
CA LEU A 407 1.40 18.68 6.11
C LEU A 407 2.21 19.41 5.03
N GLU A 408 3.46 19.78 5.29
CA GLU A 408 4.33 20.37 4.26
C GLU A 408 4.77 19.31 3.26
N LEU A 409 5.04 18.11 3.72
CA LEU A 409 5.29 16.96 2.85
C LEU A 409 4.05 16.63 2.01
N LEU A 410 2.85 16.64 2.62
CA LEU A 410 1.61 16.46 1.87
C LEU A 410 1.44 17.50 0.78
N LYS A 411 1.67 18.78 1.06
CA LYS A 411 1.58 19.86 0.07
C LYS A 411 2.47 19.61 -1.15
N GLN A 412 3.67 19.07 -0.93
CA GLN A 412 4.58 18.68 -2.00
C GLN A 412 4.10 17.44 -2.78
N GLN A 413 3.48 16.48 -2.10
CA GLN A 413 3.00 15.23 -2.69
C GLN A 413 1.59 15.33 -3.30
N ALA A 414 0.80 16.34 -2.90
CA ALA A 414 -0.58 16.49 -3.32
C ALA A 414 -0.78 16.44 -4.85
N PRO A 415 0.06 17.07 -5.68
CA PRO A 415 -0.09 16.96 -7.14
C PRO A 415 0.04 15.51 -7.65
N LEU A 416 0.95 14.72 -7.08
CA LEU A 416 1.15 13.34 -7.50
C LEU A 416 0.00 12.43 -7.03
N LEU A 417 -0.45 12.59 -5.79
CA LEU A 417 -1.58 11.84 -5.23
C LEU A 417 -2.86 12.10 -6.03
N VAL A 418 -3.12 13.36 -6.35
CA VAL A 418 -4.28 13.78 -7.13
C VAL A 418 -4.18 13.29 -8.59
N ALA A 419 -3.02 13.38 -9.22
CA ALA A 419 -2.83 12.88 -10.59
C ALA A 419 -3.15 11.39 -10.69
N LYS A 420 -2.63 10.59 -9.74
CA LYS A 420 -2.90 9.15 -9.64
C LYS A 420 -4.39 8.87 -9.45
N ALA A 421 -5.04 9.55 -8.49
CA ALA A 421 -6.46 9.37 -8.20
C ALA A 421 -7.33 9.80 -9.39
N ALA A 422 -7.04 10.93 -10.03
CA ALA A 422 -7.76 11.42 -11.20
C ALA A 422 -7.65 10.45 -12.39
N GLU A 423 -6.48 9.85 -12.61
CA GLU A 423 -6.29 8.86 -13.66
C GLU A 423 -7.11 7.59 -13.38
N GLN A 424 -7.09 7.07 -12.16
CA GLN A 424 -7.90 5.92 -11.75
C GLN A 424 -9.40 6.20 -11.91
N GLU A 425 -9.87 7.38 -11.51
CA GLU A 425 -11.27 7.77 -11.65
C GLU A 425 -11.67 8.01 -13.11
N ARG A 426 -10.75 8.44 -13.98
CA ARG A 426 -10.99 8.49 -15.43
C ARG A 426 -11.18 7.11 -16.03
N LEU A 427 -10.41 6.13 -15.61
CA LEU A 427 -10.59 4.72 -16.03
C LEU A 427 -11.96 4.18 -15.58
N ASN A 428 -12.45 4.63 -14.42
CA ASN A 428 -13.74 4.22 -13.85
C ASN A 428 -14.91 5.15 -14.28
N TRP A 429 -14.70 6.04 -15.26
CA TRP A 429 -15.67 7.04 -15.68
C TRP A 429 -17.05 6.48 -16.06
N GLN A 430 -17.08 5.35 -16.74
CA GLN A 430 -18.35 4.71 -17.12
C GLN A 430 -19.20 4.35 -15.91
N GLY A 431 -18.57 3.82 -14.84
CA GLY A 431 -19.28 3.52 -13.59
C GLY A 431 -19.82 4.77 -12.90
N PHE A 432 -19.05 5.88 -12.91
CA PHE A 432 -19.51 7.16 -12.40
C PHE A 432 -20.68 7.70 -13.23
N ALA A 433 -20.60 7.66 -14.55
CA ALA A 433 -21.62 8.15 -15.46
C ALA A 433 -22.97 7.39 -15.29
N GLN A 434 -22.92 6.07 -15.10
CA GLN A 434 -24.12 5.27 -14.81
C GLN A 434 -24.77 5.68 -13.47
N GLN A 435 -23.97 5.84 -12.41
CA GLN A 435 -24.45 6.30 -11.11
C GLN A 435 -25.03 7.69 -11.19
N ALA A 436 -24.37 8.61 -11.94
CA ALA A 436 -24.86 9.96 -12.18
C ALA A 436 -26.20 9.96 -12.89
N GLY A 437 -26.40 9.11 -13.91
CA GLY A 437 -27.66 8.93 -14.61
C GLY A 437 -28.79 8.48 -13.69
N GLN A 438 -28.54 7.48 -12.86
CA GLN A 438 -29.52 7.01 -11.88
C GLN A 438 -29.89 8.10 -10.88
N TRP A 439 -28.88 8.82 -10.34
CA TRP A 439 -29.10 9.90 -9.40
C TRP A 439 -29.95 11.02 -10.01
N VAL A 440 -29.69 11.45 -11.27
CA VAL A 440 -30.47 12.48 -11.97
C VAL A 440 -31.93 12.03 -12.17
N GLN A 441 -32.16 10.77 -12.52
CA GLN A 441 -33.52 10.23 -12.66
C GLN A 441 -34.28 10.23 -11.34
N GLU A 442 -33.60 9.86 -10.22
CA GLU A 442 -34.20 9.89 -8.88
C GLU A 442 -34.58 11.33 -8.47
N GLN A 443 -33.71 12.31 -8.75
CA GLN A 443 -34.00 13.72 -8.46
C GLN A 443 -35.15 14.27 -9.33
N ALA A 444 -35.26 13.85 -10.57
CA ALA A 444 -36.35 14.24 -11.45
C ALA A 444 -37.69 13.65 -10.99
N ALA A 445 -37.70 12.42 -10.51
CA ALA A 445 -38.87 11.75 -9.97
C ALA A 445 -39.32 12.28 -8.60
N ALA A 446 -38.38 12.84 -7.81
CA ALA A 446 -38.67 13.39 -6.47
C ALA A 446 -39.27 14.81 -6.50
N LYS A 447 -39.26 15.52 -7.64
CA LYS A 447 -39.99 16.81 -7.78
C LYS A 447 -41.48 16.53 -8.00
N PRO A 448 -42.35 16.89 -7.03
CA PRO A 448 -43.80 16.87 -7.30
C PRO A 448 -44.12 17.88 -8.41
N ALA A 449 -45.00 17.49 -9.32
CA ALA A 449 -45.52 18.31 -10.43
C ALA A 449 -46.24 19.57 -9.92
#